data_334c2f50a071b427a374ee6edfd1b962
#
_entry.id   334c2f50a071b427a374ee6edfd1b962
#
_cell.length_a   1.000
_cell.length_b   1.000
_cell.length_c   1.000
_cell.angle_alpha   90.00
_cell.angle_beta   90.00
_cell.angle_gamma   90.00
#
_symmetry.space_group_name_H-M   'P 1'
#
loop_
_entity.id
_entity.type
_entity.pdbx_description
1 polymer ?
#
loop_
_entity_poly.entity_id
_entity_poly.type
_entity_poly.pdbx_seq_one_letter_code
_entity_poly.pdbx_strand_id
1 'polypeptide(L)'
;MLAAGVGWGLYSLRGRGAFDPVATNAAAFLRSIPFALAASAGFALVADTRVTPTGLALALASGAITSGLGYAIWYAALRGLSAMRAAIVQLSVPPLAAALAVLTLGEGVSLRLVLASVLILGGIALALVGRSAPRAAVRG
;
A
#
# COMPACT_ATOMS: atom_id res chain seq x y z
N MET A 1 3.15 -12.55 5.18
CA MET A 1 2.43 -11.77 4.16
C MET A 1 0.92 -11.69 4.40
N LEU A 2 0.19 -12.80 4.67
CA LEU A 2 -1.26 -12.76 4.92
C LEU A 2 -1.66 -11.85 6.08
N ALA A 3 -1.00 -11.94 7.23
CA ALA A 3 -1.27 -11.08 8.39
C ALA A 3 -1.07 -9.59 8.07
N ALA A 4 -0.04 -9.26 7.29
CA ALA A 4 0.19 -7.89 6.83
C ALA A 4 -0.94 -7.40 5.91
N GLY A 5 -1.44 -8.27 5.02
CA GLY A 5 -2.58 -7.95 4.15
C GLY A 5 -3.87 -7.70 4.93
N VAL A 6 -4.16 -8.53 5.94
CA VAL A 6 -5.31 -8.34 6.84
C VAL A 6 -5.16 -7.02 7.62
N GLY A 7 -3.98 -6.76 8.18
CA GLY A 7 -3.69 -5.50 8.90
C GLY A 7 -3.88 -4.28 8.00
N TRP A 8 -3.39 -4.33 6.75
CA TRP A 8 -3.57 -3.29 5.76
C TRP A 8 -5.04 -3.06 5.39
N GLY A 9 -5.80 -4.14 5.21
CA GLY A 9 -7.24 -4.07 4.94
C GLY A 9 -8.02 -3.39 6.06
N LEU A 10 -7.77 -3.79 7.31
CA LEU A 10 -8.38 -3.18 8.50
C LEU A 10 -8.01 -1.70 8.65
N TYR A 11 -6.73 -1.35 8.43
CA TYR A 11 -6.26 0.02 8.42
C TYR A 11 -6.99 0.88 7.39
N SER A 12 -7.11 0.38 6.15
CA SER A 12 -7.79 1.09 5.06
C SER A 12 -9.29 1.24 5.30
N LEU A 13 -9.95 0.22 5.86
CA LEU A 13 -11.38 0.30 6.22
C LEU A 13 -11.64 1.35 7.31
N ARG A 14 -10.81 1.39 8.34
CA ARG A 14 -10.90 2.41 9.40
C ARG A 14 -10.63 3.82 8.88
N GLY A 15 -9.66 3.97 7.97
CA GLY A 15 -9.30 5.25 7.37
C GLY A 15 -10.40 5.91 6.55
N ARG A 16 -11.31 5.12 5.96
CA ARG A 16 -12.41 5.63 5.14
C ARG A 16 -13.40 6.52 5.90
N GLY A 17 -13.57 6.30 7.19
CA GLY A 17 -14.46 7.09 8.05
C GLY A 17 -13.75 8.23 8.80
N ALA A 18 -12.45 8.45 8.55
CA ALA A 18 -11.69 9.44 9.28
C ALA A 18 -12.16 10.86 8.95
N PHE A 19 -12.52 11.62 9.99
CA PHE A 19 -12.90 13.03 9.85
C PHE A 19 -11.67 13.87 9.44
N ASP A 20 -10.53 13.61 10.07
CA ASP A 20 -9.24 14.20 9.71
C ASP A 20 -8.26 13.09 9.29
N PRO A 21 -7.98 12.96 7.98
CA PRO A 21 -7.06 11.94 7.47
C PRO A 21 -5.63 12.10 7.99
N VAL A 22 -5.16 13.34 8.13
CA VAL A 22 -3.79 13.62 8.56
C VAL A 22 -3.61 13.26 10.02
N ALA A 23 -4.50 13.73 10.89
CA ALA A 23 -4.45 13.41 12.32
C ALA A 23 -4.62 11.90 12.58
N THR A 24 -5.53 11.23 11.85
CA THR A 24 -5.75 9.79 11.97
C THR A 24 -4.51 9.00 11.58
N ASN A 25 -3.87 9.38 10.48
CA ASN A 25 -2.63 8.78 10.01
C ASN A 25 -1.48 9.02 11.00
N ALA A 26 -1.30 10.26 11.45
CA ALA A 26 -0.27 10.60 12.44
C ALA A 26 -0.44 9.81 13.74
N ALA A 27 -1.67 9.68 14.26
CA ALA A 27 -1.97 8.88 15.43
C ALA A 27 -1.65 7.38 15.23
N ALA A 28 -1.90 6.84 14.03
CA ALA A 28 -1.54 5.46 13.71
C ALA A 28 -0.02 5.25 13.71
N PHE A 29 0.74 6.16 13.09
CA PHE A 29 2.20 6.13 13.11
C PHE A 29 2.78 6.27 14.53
N LEU A 30 2.29 7.22 15.33
CA LEU A 30 2.73 7.37 16.71
C LEU A 30 2.51 6.10 17.53
N ARG A 31 1.37 5.44 17.39
CA ARG A 31 1.07 4.17 18.07
C ARG A 31 1.92 3.01 17.57
N SER A 32 2.46 3.06 16.36
CA SER A 32 3.35 2.03 15.82
C SER A 32 4.79 2.14 16.33
N ILE A 33 5.22 3.30 16.86
CA ILE A 33 6.58 3.53 17.32
C ILE A 33 7.07 2.47 18.32
N PRO A 34 6.35 2.16 19.42
CA PRO A 34 6.84 1.18 20.38
C PRO A 34 7.03 -0.22 19.77
N PHE A 35 6.15 -0.61 18.84
CA PHE A 35 6.28 -1.88 18.12
C PHE A 35 7.48 -1.88 17.16
N ALA A 36 7.70 -0.78 16.45
CA ALA A 36 8.85 -0.62 15.56
C ALA A 36 10.17 -0.64 16.35
N LEU A 37 10.22 0.04 17.50
CA LEU A 37 11.39 0.02 18.38
C LEU A 37 11.67 -1.37 18.94
N ALA A 38 10.64 -2.08 19.41
CA ALA A 38 10.79 -3.44 19.91
C ALA A 38 11.28 -4.40 18.81
N ALA A 39 10.71 -4.31 17.60
CA ALA A 39 11.14 -5.11 16.47
C ALA A 39 12.58 -4.80 16.05
N SER A 40 12.96 -3.52 16.01
CA SER A 40 14.33 -3.09 15.68
C SER A 40 15.34 -3.55 16.73
N ALA A 41 15.00 -3.44 18.00
CA ALA A 41 15.84 -3.93 19.09
C ALA A 41 16.01 -5.45 19.03
N GLY A 42 14.91 -6.19 18.80
CA GLY A 42 14.97 -7.65 18.64
C GLY A 42 15.82 -8.07 17.44
N PHE A 43 15.70 -7.35 16.32
CA PHE A 43 16.52 -7.63 15.14
C PHE A 43 18.01 -7.33 15.37
N ALA A 44 18.32 -6.24 16.08
CA ALA A 44 19.72 -5.89 16.41
C ALA A 44 20.41 -6.91 17.31
N LEU A 45 19.65 -7.72 18.08
CA LEU A 45 20.20 -8.79 18.91
C LEU A 45 20.61 -10.04 18.11
N VAL A 46 20.02 -10.24 16.92
CA VAL A 46 20.22 -11.46 16.11
C VAL A 46 20.95 -11.21 14.78
N ALA A 47 21.13 -9.96 14.40
CA ALA A 47 21.75 -9.58 13.14
C ALA A 47 22.85 -8.53 13.37
N ASP A 48 23.95 -8.65 12.65
CA ASP A 48 25.00 -7.61 12.63
C ASP A 48 24.48 -6.40 11.83
N THR A 49 23.87 -5.46 12.56
CA THR A 49 23.24 -4.26 11.97
C THR A 49 24.21 -3.10 11.96
N ARG A 50 24.51 -2.57 10.78
CA ARG A 50 25.32 -1.36 10.61
C ARG A 50 24.44 -0.19 10.19
N VAL A 51 24.35 0.81 11.06
CA VAL A 51 23.64 2.04 10.73
C VAL A 51 24.63 3.02 10.10
N THR A 52 24.43 3.33 8.82
CA THR A 52 25.21 4.36 8.12
C THR A 52 24.46 5.68 8.11
N PRO A 53 25.14 6.85 8.08
CA PRO A 53 24.47 8.15 7.99
C PRO A 53 23.56 8.26 6.76
N THR A 54 24.01 7.75 5.62
CA THR A 54 23.22 7.73 4.38
C THR A 54 21.99 6.84 4.52
N GLY A 55 22.13 5.64 5.10
CA GLY A 55 21.01 4.74 5.36
C GLY A 55 19.97 5.36 6.29
N LEU A 56 20.42 6.06 7.33
CA LEU A 56 19.54 6.77 8.25
C LEU A 56 18.80 7.92 7.54
N ALA A 57 19.50 8.73 6.74
CA ALA A 57 18.90 9.82 5.99
C ALA A 57 17.83 9.31 5.00
N LEU A 58 18.12 8.22 4.27
CA LEU A 58 17.18 7.59 3.35
C LEU A 58 15.96 6.99 4.08
N ALA A 59 16.18 6.37 5.24
CA ALA A 59 15.09 5.83 6.06
C ALA A 59 14.16 6.94 6.59
N LEU A 60 14.74 8.07 7.05
CA LEU A 60 13.97 9.23 7.49
C LEU A 60 13.19 9.86 6.34
N ALA A 61 13.83 10.06 5.18
CA ALA A 61 13.17 10.58 3.98
C ALA A 61 12.02 9.67 3.52
N SER A 62 12.25 8.36 3.46
CA SER A 62 11.22 7.37 3.12
C SER A 62 10.08 7.39 4.13
N GLY A 63 10.37 7.39 5.43
CA GLY A 63 9.35 7.43 6.47
C GLY A 63 8.51 8.70 6.44
N ALA A 64 9.13 9.86 6.29
CA ALA A 64 8.42 11.14 6.30
C ALA A 64 7.66 11.40 4.99
N ILE A 65 8.30 11.21 3.85
CA ILE A 65 7.74 11.56 2.54
C ILE A 65 6.84 10.46 2.01
N THR A 66 7.37 9.25 1.82
CA THR A 66 6.59 8.18 1.17
C THR A 66 5.54 7.58 2.10
N SER A 67 5.87 7.37 3.37
CA SER A 67 4.91 6.82 4.33
C SER A 67 4.05 7.92 4.95
N GLY A 68 4.63 8.96 5.54
CA GLY A 68 3.87 10.02 6.21
C GLY A 68 2.92 10.73 5.24
N LEU A 69 3.47 11.41 4.26
CA LEU A 69 2.69 12.19 3.28
C LEU A 69 1.89 11.30 2.33
N GLY A 70 2.48 10.19 1.85
CA GLY A 70 1.81 9.26 0.95
C GLY A 70 0.55 8.67 1.56
N TYR A 71 0.58 8.25 2.82
CA TYR A 71 -0.60 7.74 3.51
C TYR A 71 -1.61 8.83 3.87
N ALA A 72 -1.19 10.05 4.15
CA ALA A 72 -2.13 11.16 4.32
C ALA A 72 -2.94 11.42 3.05
N ILE A 73 -2.28 11.42 1.89
CA ILE A 73 -2.93 11.52 0.57
C ILE A 73 -3.87 10.33 0.33
N TRP A 74 -3.41 9.11 0.65
CA TRP A 74 -4.22 7.91 0.52
C TRP A 74 -5.51 7.97 1.36
N TYR A 75 -5.42 8.37 2.63
CA TYR A 75 -6.58 8.53 3.49
C TYR A 75 -7.55 9.60 2.98
N ALA A 76 -7.01 10.72 2.47
CA ALA A 76 -7.86 11.74 1.84
C ALA A 76 -8.59 11.18 0.61
N ALA A 77 -7.92 10.43 -0.24
CA ALA A 77 -8.50 9.80 -1.43
C ALA A 77 -9.58 8.75 -1.08
N LEU A 78 -9.39 7.99 0.01
CA LEU A 78 -10.34 6.97 0.46
C LEU A 78 -11.75 7.51 0.74
N ARG A 79 -11.88 8.78 1.11
CA ARG A 79 -13.17 9.43 1.39
C ARG A 79 -14.09 9.47 0.16
N GLY A 80 -13.50 9.56 -1.04
CA GLY A 80 -14.25 9.58 -2.31
C GLY A 80 -14.40 8.20 -2.97
N LEU A 81 -13.83 7.13 -2.38
CA LEU A 81 -13.79 5.81 -2.98
C LEU A 81 -14.67 4.81 -2.23
N SER A 82 -15.39 3.96 -2.97
CA SER A 82 -15.99 2.76 -2.39
C SER A 82 -14.87 1.78 -1.98
N ALA A 83 -15.13 0.87 -1.02
CA ALA A 83 -14.15 -0.12 -0.57
C ALA A 83 -13.58 -0.93 -1.74
N MET A 84 -14.44 -1.30 -2.70
CA MET A 84 -14.04 -2.04 -3.88
C MET A 84 -13.13 -1.22 -4.80
N ARG A 85 -13.46 0.07 -5.04
CA ARG A 85 -12.61 0.94 -5.86
C ARG A 85 -11.24 1.14 -5.20
N ALA A 86 -11.20 1.34 -3.89
CA ALA A 86 -9.96 1.44 -3.15
C ALA A 86 -9.12 0.16 -3.27
N ALA A 87 -9.74 -1.02 -3.16
CA ALA A 87 -9.04 -2.29 -3.34
C ALA A 87 -8.49 -2.46 -4.78
N ILE A 88 -9.27 -2.09 -5.80
CA ILE A 88 -8.85 -2.13 -7.21
C ILE A 88 -7.64 -1.22 -7.44
N VAL A 89 -7.70 0.03 -6.96
CA VAL A 89 -6.56 0.98 -7.07
C VAL A 89 -5.34 0.41 -6.38
N GLN A 90 -5.51 -0.17 -5.18
CA GLN A 90 -4.39 -0.76 -4.44
C GLN A 90 -3.74 -1.94 -5.16
N LEU A 91 -4.51 -2.75 -5.88
CA LEU A 91 -3.99 -3.87 -6.67
C LEU A 91 -3.11 -3.42 -7.85
N SER A 92 -3.25 -2.17 -8.32
CA SER A 92 -2.40 -1.64 -9.39
C SER A 92 -0.98 -1.27 -8.91
N VAL A 93 -0.76 -1.15 -7.60
CA VAL A 93 0.54 -0.73 -7.04
C VAL A 93 1.70 -1.66 -7.41
N PRO A 94 1.61 -3.00 -7.28
CA PRO A 94 2.72 -3.88 -7.63
C PRO A 94 3.16 -3.78 -9.10
N PRO A 95 2.26 -3.79 -10.11
CA PRO A 95 2.67 -3.59 -11.50
C PRO A 95 3.31 -2.22 -11.77
N LEU A 96 2.78 -1.15 -11.16
CA LEU A 96 3.35 0.19 -11.30
C LEU A 96 4.73 0.31 -10.66
N ALA A 97 4.90 -0.25 -9.44
CA ALA A 97 6.19 -0.28 -8.77
C ALA A 97 7.24 -1.06 -9.58
N ALA A 98 6.84 -2.21 -10.15
CA ALA A 98 7.69 -3.01 -11.00
C ALA A 98 8.09 -2.27 -12.30
N ALA A 99 7.14 -1.60 -12.95
CA ALA A 99 7.44 -0.79 -14.13
C ALA A 99 8.42 0.35 -13.80
N LEU A 100 8.22 1.01 -12.65
CA LEU A 100 9.12 2.06 -12.20
C LEU A 100 10.53 1.52 -11.89
N ALA A 101 10.65 0.36 -11.23
CA ALA A 101 11.94 -0.28 -10.95
C ALA A 101 12.71 -0.64 -12.23
N VAL A 102 12.02 -1.16 -13.25
CA VAL A 102 12.61 -1.42 -14.56
C VAL A 102 13.13 -0.13 -15.19
N LEU A 103 12.33 0.95 -15.15
CA LEU A 103 12.68 2.21 -15.82
C LEU A 103 13.78 3.00 -15.08
N THR A 104 13.80 2.97 -13.74
CA THR A 104 14.70 3.81 -12.95
C THR A 104 15.96 3.09 -12.46
N LEU A 105 15.83 1.78 -12.17
CA LEU A 105 16.92 0.97 -11.64
C LEU A 105 17.53 0.05 -12.70
N GLY A 106 16.97 0.02 -13.90
CA GLY A 106 17.43 -0.86 -14.98
C GLY A 106 17.25 -2.35 -14.66
N GLU A 107 16.27 -2.69 -13.82
CA GLU A 107 16.00 -4.08 -13.47
C GLU A 107 15.54 -4.89 -14.68
N GLY A 108 16.00 -6.15 -14.78
CA GLY A 108 15.61 -7.03 -15.86
C GLY A 108 14.12 -7.41 -15.82
N VAL A 109 13.45 -7.33 -16.97
CA VAL A 109 12.07 -7.80 -17.10
C VAL A 109 12.05 -9.32 -17.10
N SER A 110 11.56 -9.94 -16.02
CA SER A 110 11.38 -11.39 -15.95
C SER A 110 10.02 -11.83 -16.48
N LEU A 111 9.93 -13.02 -17.04
CA LEU A 111 8.65 -13.60 -17.48
C LEU A 111 7.64 -13.66 -16.32
N ARG A 112 8.10 -13.98 -15.11
CA ARG A 112 7.28 -13.99 -13.89
C ARG A 112 6.66 -12.62 -13.61
N LEU A 113 7.43 -11.55 -13.78
CA LEU A 113 6.97 -10.17 -13.59
C LEU A 113 5.88 -9.81 -14.60
N VAL A 114 6.09 -10.15 -15.87
CA VAL A 114 5.12 -9.91 -16.95
C VAL A 114 3.82 -10.67 -16.68
N LEU A 115 3.90 -11.97 -16.40
CA LEU A 115 2.72 -12.80 -16.12
C LEU A 115 1.94 -12.30 -14.90
N ALA A 116 2.64 -11.96 -13.81
CA ALA A 116 2.00 -11.41 -12.61
C ALA A 116 1.29 -10.09 -12.91
N SER A 117 1.93 -9.19 -13.65
CA SER A 117 1.34 -7.89 -14.03
C SER A 117 0.12 -8.07 -14.92
N VAL A 118 0.18 -8.95 -15.93
CA VAL A 118 -0.96 -9.25 -16.82
C VAL A 118 -2.12 -9.84 -16.04
N LEU A 119 -1.89 -10.78 -15.12
CA LEU A 119 -2.94 -11.37 -14.29
C LEU A 119 -3.59 -10.33 -13.37
N ILE A 120 -2.80 -9.47 -12.74
CA ILE A 120 -3.32 -8.42 -11.87
C ILE A 120 -4.14 -7.39 -12.67
N LEU A 121 -3.57 -6.84 -13.73
CA LEU A 121 -4.24 -5.82 -14.54
C LEU A 121 -5.45 -6.40 -15.28
N GLY A 122 -5.36 -7.63 -15.77
CA GLY A 122 -6.49 -8.36 -16.37
C GLY A 122 -7.62 -8.59 -15.37
N GLY A 123 -7.31 -9.00 -14.14
CA GLY A 123 -8.29 -9.13 -13.06
C GLY A 123 -8.98 -7.80 -12.71
N ILE A 124 -8.22 -6.71 -12.67
CA ILE A 124 -8.75 -5.36 -12.48
C ILE A 124 -9.70 -4.97 -13.63
N ALA A 125 -9.28 -5.18 -14.87
CA ALA A 125 -10.09 -4.88 -16.05
C ALA A 125 -11.41 -5.66 -16.04
N LEU A 126 -11.37 -6.96 -15.76
CA LEU A 126 -12.57 -7.81 -15.64
C LEU A 126 -13.51 -7.32 -14.53
N ALA A 127 -12.96 -6.94 -13.37
CA ALA A 127 -13.74 -6.42 -12.26
C ALA A 127 -14.43 -5.09 -12.59
N LEU A 128 -13.84 -4.26 -13.43
CA LEU A 128 -14.42 -3.00 -13.88
C LEU A 128 -15.51 -3.21 -14.94
N VAL A 129 -15.25 -4.05 -15.93
CA VAL A 129 -16.20 -4.36 -17.02
C VAL A 129 -17.42 -5.11 -16.48
N GLY A 130 -17.24 -6.09 -15.61
CA GLY A 130 -18.34 -6.86 -15.02
C GLY A 130 -19.34 -6.04 -14.20
N ARG A 131 -18.96 -4.82 -13.79
CA ARG A 131 -19.84 -3.89 -13.07
C ARG A 131 -20.67 -2.99 -13.97
N SER A 132 -20.32 -2.87 -15.23
CA SER A 132 -21.05 -2.07 -16.21
C SER A 132 -22.29 -2.78 -16.72
N ALA A 133 -22.49 -4.06 -16.40
CA ALA A 133 -23.71 -4.77 -16.73
C ALA A 133 -24.88 -4.22 -15.88
N PRO A 134 -25.95 -3.70 -16.49
CA PRO A 134 -27.13 -3.24 -15.76
C PRO A 134 -27.69 -4.43 -14.96
N ARG A 135 -27.86 -4.28 -13.65
CA ARG A 135 -28.70 -5.20 -12.88
C ARG A 135 -30.09 -5.12 -13.49
N ALA A 136 -30.46 -6.13 -14.28
CA ALA A 136 -31.84 -6.30 -14.71
C ALA A 136 -32.70 -6.25 -13.44
N ALA A 137 -33.56 -5.23 -13.38
CA ALA A 137 -34.53 -5.09 -12.31
C ALA A 137 -35.39 -6.33 -12.31
N VAL A 138 -35.21 -7.19 -11.32
CA VAL A 138 -36.19 -8.22 -10.99
C VAL A 138 -37.40 -7.48 -10.46
N ARG A 139 -38.34 -7.16 -11.38
CA ARG A 139 -39.70 -6.80 -11.04
C ARG A 139 -40.43 -8.11 -10.75
N GLY A 140 -40.70 -8.36 -9.50
CA GLY A 140 -41.66 -9.31 -9.00
C GLY A 140 -42.66 -8.55 -8.15
#